data_8f91be05de9874769af5b4fa5188fb13
#
_entry.id   8f91be05de9874769af5b4fa5188fb13
#
_cell.length_a   1.000
_cell.length_b   1.000
_cell.length_c   1.000
_cell.angle_alpha   90.00
_cell.angle_beta   90.00
_cell.angle_gamma   90.00
#
_symmetry.space_group_name_H-M   'P 1'
#
loop_
_entity.id
_entity.type
_entity.pdbx_description
1 polymer ?
#
loop_
_entity_poly.entity_id
_entity_poly.type
_entity_poly.pdbx_seq_one_letter_code
_entity_poly.pdbx_strand_id
1 'polypeptide(L)'
;MIISISGFPGSGKSTIAKLLAEKLKWPRYYMGGLRREAAKKRGLTLAEYNKLGESDPSTDLEVDNYQKKLGEEKDNFIIEGRTSWHFIPHSIKIYLDVNKKAAAKRIFSHLQEENNRNEDHNLKTLEDVEKSIEERYLSDKKRYEQYFNI
;
A
#
# COMPACT_ATOMS: atom_id res chain seq x y z
N MET A 1 -1.47 15.07 -16.01
CA MET A 1 -1.52 15.29 -14.53
C MET A 1 -1.59 13.95 -13.82
N ILE A 2 -0.74 13.72 -12.82
CA ILE A 2 -0.71 12.47 -12.03
C ILE A 2 -1.05 12.81 -10.58
N ILE A 3 -1.90 12.01 -9.94
CA ILE A 3 -2.25 12.15 -8.52
C ILE A 3 -1.78 10.92 -7.77
N SER A 4 -0.85 11.11 -6.83
CA SER A 4 -0.38 10.06 -5.94
C SER A 4 -1.07 10.16 -4.57
N ILE A 5 -1.69 9.06 -4.13
CA ILE A 5 -2.40 8.99 -2.85
C ILE A 5 -1.64 8.04 -1.93
N SER A 6 -1.13 8.58 -0.83
CA SER A 6 -0.44 7.85 0.23
C SER A 6 -1.15 8.00 1.57
N GLY A 7 -0.66 7.33 2.60
CA GLY A 7 -1.23 7.42 3.95
C GLY A 7 -1.17 6.10 4.71
N PHE A 8 -1.60 6.16 5.96
CA PHE A 8 -1.57 5.04 6.91
C PHE A 8 -2.41 3.83 6.43
N PRO A 9 -2.10 2.59 6.82
CA PRO A 9 -2.97 1.43 6.58
C PRO A 9 -4.39 1.69 7.12
N GLY A 10 -5.42 1.36 6.35
CA GLY A 10 -6.82 1.61 6.77
C GLY A 10 -7.29 3.06 6.68
N SER A 11 -6.49 3.99 6.13
CA SER A 11 -6.90 5.40 5.99
C SER A 11 -7.95 5.66 4.90
N GLY A 12 -8.35 4.66 4.12
CA GLY A 12 -9.35 4.82 3.07
C GLY A 12 -8.77 5.21 1.70
N LYS A 13 -7.45 5.07 1.50
CA LYS A 13 -6.79 5.37 0.19
C LYS A 13 -7.52 4.77 -1.00
N SER A 14 -7.81 3.48 -0.93
CA SER A 14 -8.43 2.77 -2.07
C SER A 14 -9.84 3.28 -2.37
N THR A 15 -10.59 3.67 -1.34
CA THR A 15 -11.92 4.27 -1.50
C THR A 15 -11.81 5.62 -2.19
N ILE A 16 -10.95 6.50 -1.69
CA ILE A 16 -10.75 7.85 -2.27
C ILE A 16 -10.17 7.75 -3.68
N ALA A 17 -9.18 6.89 -3.90
CA ALA A 17 -8.59 6.68 -5.23
C ALA A 17 -9.62 6.20 -6.25
N LYS A 18 -10.52 5.29 -5.85
CA LYS A 18 -11.60 4.79 -6.70
C LYS A 18 -12.60 5.90 -7.06
N LEU A 19 -13.10 6.61 -6.07
CA LEU A 19 -14.06 7.72 -6.28
C LEU A 19 -13.47 8.82 -7.15
N LEU A 20 -12.21 9.16 -6.94
CA LEU A 20 -11.52 10.17 -7.72
C LEU A 20 -11.29 9.71 -9.18
N ALA A 21 -10.91 8.45 -9.38
CA ALA A 21 -10.75 7.84 -10.69
C ALA A 21 -12.06 7.85 -11.49
N GLU A 22 -13.16 7.48 -10.86
CA GLU A 22 -14.50 7.50 -11.44
C GLU A 22 -14.93 8.92 -11.83
N LYS A 23 -14.71 9.90 -10.92
CA LYS A 23 -15.07 11.30 -11.14
C LYS A 23 -14.28 11.94 -12.27
N LEU A 24 -12.97 11.66 -12.35
CA LEU A 24 -12.09 12.20 -13.38
C LEU A 24 -12.09 11.37 -14.67
N LYS A 25 -12.67 10.17 -14.66
CA LYS A 25 -12.61 9.17 -15.74
C LYS A 25 -11.16 8.81 -16.09
N TRP A 26 -10.32 8.71 -15.06
CA TRP A 26 -8.89 8.36 -15.18
C TRP A 26 -8.61 6.92 -14.74
N PRO A 27 -7.60 6.27 -15.30
CA PRO A 27 -7.16 4.96 -14.82
C PRO A 27 -6.61 5.07 -13.39
N ARG A 28 -6.80 3.99 -12.64
CA ARG A 28 -6.28 3.84 -11.27
C ARG A 28 -5.31 2.70 -11.19
N TYR A 29 -4.17 2.94 -10.53
CA TYR A 29 -3.13 1.95 -10.27
C TYR A 29 -2.98 1.71 -8.77
N TYR A 30 -3.07 0.44 -8.35
CA TYR A 30 -3.07 0.03 -6.95
C TYR A 30 -1.82 -0.77 -6.59
N MET A 31 -0.83 -0.10 -6.02
CA MET A 31 0.48 -0.70 -5.69
C MET A 31 0.38 -1.73 -4.56
N GLY A 32 -0.50 -1.51 -3.59
CA GLY A 32 -0.76 -2.49 -2.54
C GLY A 32 -1.31 -3.82 -3.06
N GLY A 33 -2.06 -3.82 -4.16
CA GLY A 33 -2.51 -5.02 -4.85
C GLY A 33 -1.37 -5.79 -5.49
N LEU A 34 -0.50 -5.09 -6.24
CA LEU A 34 0.68 -5.70 -6.86
C LEU A 34 1.59 -6.37 -5.83
N ARG A 35 1.80 -5.71 -4.67
CA ARG A 35 2.60 -6.27 -3.60
C ARG A 35 1.97 -7.54 -3.00
N ARG A 36 0.65 -7.57 -2.83
CA ARG A 36 -0.07 -8.78 -2.37
C ARG A 36 0.02 -9.92 -3.37
N GLU A 37 -0.08 -9.63 -4.65
CA GLU A 37 0.09 -10.63 -5.71
C GLU A 37 1.51 -11.19 -5.72
N ALA A 38 2.53 -10.35 -5.55
CA ALA A 38 3.92 -10.79 -5.43
C ALA A 38 4.13 -11.70 -4.22
N ALA A 39 3.53 -11.37 -3.07
CA ALA A 39 3.54 -12.23 -1.89
C ALA A 39 2.89 -13.60 -2.17
N LYS A 40 1.69 -13.61 -2.76
CA LYS A 40 0.97 -14.84 -3.12
C LYS A 40 1.76 -15.73 -4.08
N LYS A 41 2.40 -15.16 -5.09
CA LYS A 41 3.26 -15.90 -6.04
C LYS A 41 4.41 -16.63 -5.34
N ARG A 42 4.88 -16.10 -4.19
CA ARG A 42 5.93 -16.73 -3.37
C ARG A 42 5.37 -17.62 -2.24
N GLY A 43 4.05 -17.81 -2.17
CA GLY A 43 3.38 -18.60 -1.12
C GLY A 43 3.41 -17.94 0.27
N LEU A 44 3.58 -16.61 0.33
CA LEU A 44 3.71 -15.84 1.57
C LEU A 44 2.47 -14.98 1.83
N THR A 45 2.18 -14.72 3.11
CA THR A 45 1.30 -13.61 3.50
C THR A 45 1.98 -12.28 3.25
N LEU A 46 1.21 -11.19 3.28
CA LEU A 46 1.78 -9.85 3.15
C LEU A 46 2.74 -9.52 4.30
N ALA A 47 2.43 -9.98 5.53
CA ALA A 47 3.29 -9.79 6.70
C ALA A 47 4.65 -10.48 6.52
N GLU A 48 4.66 -11.75 6.12
CA GLU A 48 5.88 -12.51 5.81
C GLU A 48 6.68 -11.89 4.67
N TYR A 49 6.01 -11.44 3.62
CA TYR A 49 6.65 -10.78 2.48
C TYR A 49 7.28 -9.43 2.84
N ASN A 50 6.63 -8.65 3.71
CA ASN A 50 7.19 -7.42 4.24
C ASN A 50 8.42 -7.69 5.11
N LYS A 51 8.36 -8.74 5.95
CA LYS A 51 9.49 -9.15 6.78
C LYS A 51 10.69 -9.59 5.95
N LEU A 52 10.46 -10.39 4.90
CA LEU A 52 11.49 -10.76 3.95
C LEU A 52 12.14 -9.52 3.32
N GLY A 53 11.36 -8.51 2.97
CA GLY A 53 11.83 -7.26 2.36
C GLY A 53 12.78 -6.44 3.24
N GLU A 54 12.80 -6.66 4.56
CA GLU A 54 13.78 -5.99 5.44
C GLU A 54 15.23 -6.41 5.17
N SER A 55 15.44 -7.56 4.55
CA SER A 55 16.77 -8.08 4.17
C SER A 55 16.94 -8.31 2.65
N ASP A 56 15.84 -8.35 1.90
CA ASP A 56 15.84 -8.59 0.45
C ASP A 56 15.16 -7.45 -0.30
N PRO A 57 15.92 -6.49 -0.85
CA PRO A 57 15.36 -5.35 -1.59
C PRO A 57 14.62 -5.76 -2.86
N SER A 58 14.83 -6.97 -3.38
CA SER A 58 14.13 -7.44 -4.59
C SER A 58 12.62 -7.53 -4.43
N THR A 59 12.13 -7.62 -3.19
CA THR A 59 10.70 -7.67 -2.88
C THR A 59 9.96 -6.37 -3.22
N ASP A 60 10.65 -5.24 -3.19
CA ASP A 60 10.08 -3.93 -3.53
C ASP A 60 10.36 -3.55 -4.99
N LEU A 61 11.44 -4.06 -5.57
CA LEU A 61 12.00 -3.61 -6.84
C LEU A 61 11.01 -3.70 -8.03
N GLU A 62 10.20 -4.76 -8.10
CA GLU A 62 9.20 -4.93 -9.17
C GLU A 62 8.14 -3.83 -9.11
N VAL A 63 7.60 -3.56 -7.92
CA VAL A 63 6.57 -2.53 -7.71
C VAL A 63 7.16 -1.14 -7.91
N ASP A 64 8.39 -0.91 -7.46
CA ASP A 64 9.06 0.39 -7.58
C ASP A 64 9.39 0.74 -9.02
N ASN A 65 9.93 -0.22 -9.79
CA ASN A 65 10.19 -0.05 -11.21
C ASN A 65 8.89 0.18 -12.01
N TYR A 66 7.82 -0.53 -11.64
CA TYR A 66 6.52 -0.32 -12.25
C TYR A 66 5.99 1.11 -12.02
N GLN A 67 6.14 1.65 -10.81
CA GLN A 67 5.75 3.03 -10.49
C GLN A 67 6.53 4.06 -11.30
N LYS A 68 7.86 3.91 -11.36
CA LYS A 68 8.73 4.79 -12.16
C LYS A 68 8.30 4.81 -13.62
N LYS A 69 8.17 3.63 -14.21
CA LYS A 69 7.74 3.48 -15.62
C LYS A 69 6.39 4.11 -15.88
N LEU A 70 5.41 3.95 -14.99
CA LEU A 70 4.12 4.61 -15.11
C LEU A 70 4.25 6.13 -15.15
N GLY A 71 5.07 6.70 -14.26
CA GLY A 71 5.28 8.16 -14.19
C GLY A 71 6.03 8.74 -15.38
N GLU A 72 6.86 7.95 -16.05
CA GLU A 72 7.61 8.33 -17.24
C GLU A 72 6.79 8.20 -18.54
N GLU A 73 5.96 7.15 -18.64
CA GLU A 73 5.29 6.79 -19.90
C GLU A 73 3.84 7.25 -19.99
N LYS A 74 3.19 7.58 -18.86
CA LYS A 74 1.76 7.88 -18.82
C LYS A 74 1.45 9.18 -18.09
N ASP A 75 0.29 9.74 -18.43
CA ASP A 75 -0.29 10.90 -17.77
C ASP A 75 -1.78 10.68 -17.48
N ASN A 76 -2.40 11.59 -16.73
CA ASN A 76 -3.82 11.56 -16.37
C ASN A 76 -4.25 10.25 -15.69
N PHE A 77 -3.61 9.93 -14.57
CA PHE A 77 -3.96 8.76 -13.77
C PHE A 77 -3.84 9.02 -12.26
N ILE A 78 -4.44 8.11 -11.50
CA ILE A 78 -4.35 8.06 -10.05
C ILE A 78 -3.54 6.84 -9.65
N ILE A 79 -2.57 7.02 -8.78
CA ILE A 79 -1.78 5.95 -8.21
C ILE A 79 -1.90 5.95 -6.68
N GLU A 80 -2.24 4.81 -6.10
CA GLU A 80 -2.26 4.64 -4.67
C GLU A 80 -1.17 3.67 -4.21
N GLY A 81 -0.31 4.19 -3.37
CA GLY A 81 0.84 3.46 -2.83
C GLY A 81 1.51 4.24 -1.73
N ARG A 82 2.40 3.61 -0.99
CA ARG A 82 3.10 4.27 0.11
C ARG A 82 4.29 5.09 -0.35
N THR A 83 4.91 4.68 -1.43
CA THR A 83 6.12 5.27 -2.01
C THR A 83 5.88 5.96 -3.36
N SER A 84 4.63 5.94 -3.87
CA SER A 84 4.31 6.49 -5.21
C SER A 84 4.68 7.97 -5.35
N TRP A 85 4.51 8.75 -4.29
CA TRP A 85 4.90 10.16 -4.23
C TRP A 85 6.43 10.40 -4.39
N HIS A 86 7.23 9.40 -3.99
CA HIS A 86 8.69 9.43 -4.13
C HIS A 86 9.13 9.05 -5.54
N PHE A 87 8.57 7.96 -6.10
CA PHE A 87 8.91 7.47 -7.43
C PHE A 87 8.33 8.32 -8.56
N ILE A 88 7.28 9.11 -8.28
CA ILE A 88 6.67 10.07 -9.23
C ILE A 88 6.68 11.46 -8.58
N PRO A 89 7.86 12.11 -8.50
CA PRO A 89 8.03 13.35 -7.74
C PRO A 89 7.22 14.53 -8.28
N HIS A 90 6.88 14.51 -9.56
CA HIS A 90 6.05 15.53 -10.21
C HIS A 90 4.54 15.32 -10.05
N SER A 91 4.10 14.27 -9.36
CA SER A 91 2.67 14.05 -9.06
C SER A 91 2.13 15.06 -8.04
N ILE A 92 0.82 15.33 -8.11
CA ILE A 92 0.09 15.96 -7.01
C ILE A 92 -0.01 14.94 -5.87
N LYS A 93 0.55 15.29 -4.71
CA LYS A 93 0.66 14.38 -3.57
C LYS A 93 -0.48 14.60 -2.58
N ILE A 94 -1.24 13.54 -2.33
CA ILE A 94 -2.31 13.52 -1.32
C ILE A 94 -1.92 12.52 -0.24
N TYR A 95 -1.87 12.97 1.00
CA TYR A 95 -1.66 12.11 2.15
C TYR A 95 -2.95 11.98 2.97
N LEU A 96 -3.39 10.75 3.21
CA LEU A 96 -4.58 10.45 4.02
C LEU A 96 -4.15 9.99 5.41
N ASP A 97 -4.41 10.84 6.39
CA ASP A 97 -4.23 10.50 7.79
C ASP A 97 -5.48 9.85 8.38
N VAL A 98 -5.31 9.06 9.45
CA VAL A 98 -6.39 8.40 10.15
C VAL A 98 -5.97 8.05 11.58
N ASN A 99 -6.91 8.12 12.51
CA ASN A 99 -6.71 7.58 13.84
C ASN A 99 -6.45 6.06 13.76
N LYS A 100 -5.42 5.56 14.45
CA LYS A 100 -4.99 4.15 14.42
C LYS A 100 -6.12 3.18 14.78
N LYS A 101 -6.93 3.49 15.80
CA LYS A 101 -8.08 2.66 16.21
C LYS A 101 -9.17 2.61 15.13
N ALA A 102 -9.45 3.72 14.47
CA ALA A 102 -10.39 3.78 13.37
C ALA A 102 -9.89 2.98 12.16
N ALA A 103 -8.59 3.05 11.87
CA ALA A 103 -7.95 2.25 10.83
C ALA A 103 -8.08 0.75 11.10
N ALA A 104 -7.78 0.32 12.34
CA ALA A 104 -7.88 -1.07 12.75
C ALA A 104 -9.32 -1.61 12.64
N LYS A 105 -10.31 -0.85 13.09
CA LYS A 105 -11.73 -1.22 12.94
C LYS A 105 -12.14 -1.42 11.49
N ARG A 106 -11.71 -0.52 10.58
CA ARG A 106 -12.00 -0.65 9.14
C ARG A 106 -11.36 -1.90 8.55
N ILE A 107 -10.10 -2.18 8.88
CA ILE A 107 -9.41 -3.38 8.39
C ILE A 107 -10.05 -4.63 8.96
N PHE A 108 -10.38 -4.64 10.26
CA PHE A 108 -11.04 -5.77 10.91
C PHE A 108 -12.40 -6.08 10.26
N SER A 109 -13.23 -5.07 10.01
CA SER A 109 -14.50 -5.25 9.29
C SER A 109 -14.29 -5.85 7.90
N HIS A 110 -13.29 -5.38 7.14
CA HIS A 110 -12.97 -5.94 5.83
C HIS A 110 -12.45 -7.38 5.88
N LEU A 111 -11.81 -7.79 6.97
CA LEU A 111 -11.34 -9.17 7.14
C LEU A 111 -12.48 -10.14 7.47
N GLN A 112 -13.60 -9.65 8.03
CA GLN A 112 -14.81 -10.45 8.28
C GLN A 112 -15.63 -10.69 7.01
N GLU A 113 -15.43 -9.86 5.98
CA GLU A 113 -16.03 -10.05 4.68
C GLU A 113 -15.14 -11.01 3.85
N GLU A 114 -15.74 -11.77 2.93
CA GLU A 114 -14.98 -12.56 1.96
C GLU A 114 -14.15 -11.63 1.07
N ASN A 115 -12.89 -11.44 1.39
CA ASN A 115 -12.00 -10.60 0.62
C ASN A 115 -10.63 -11.25 0.39
N ASN A 116 -9.93 -10.76 -0.62
CA ASN A 116 -8.62 -11.24 -1.04
C ASN A 116 -7.44 -10.58 -0.29
N ARG A 117 -7.68 -10.06 0.91
CA ARG A 117 -6.63 -9.42 1.72
C ARG A 117 -5.76 -10.49 2.39
N ASN A 118 -4.70 -10.87 1.75
CA ASN A 118 -3.69 -11.77 2.29
C ASN A 118 -2.77 -11.01 3.28
N GLU A 119 -3.32 -10.57 4.43
CA GLU A 119 -2.58 -9.73 5.38
C GLU A 119 -1.66 -10.58 6.29
N ASP A 120 -2.24 -11.50 7.06
CA ASP A 120 -1.54 -12.38 8.01
C ASP A 120 -2.43 -13.59 8.37
N HIS A 121 -1.83 -14.64 8.92
CA HIS A 121 -2.53 -15.89 9.24
C HIS A 121 -3.47 -15.81 10.46
N ASN A 122 -3.23 -14.93 11.43
CA ASN A 122 -3.82 -14.98 12.77
C ASN A 122 -4.56 -13.71 13.21
N LEU A 123 -5.19 -12.98 12.30
CA LEU A 123 -5.93 -11.76 12.64
C LEU A 123 -7.36 -12.09 13.07
N LYS A 124 -7.55 -12.54 14.34
CA LYS A 124 -8.86 -12.96 14.89
C LYS A 124 -9.55 -11.88 15.70
N THR A 125 -8.79 -10.98 16.30
CA THR A 125 -9.30 -9.91 17.17
C THR A 125 -8.92 -8.54 16.63
N LEU A 126 -9.57 -7.50 17.14
CA LEU A 126 -9.22 -6.12 16.82
C LEU A 126 -7.78 -5.79 17.29
N GLU A 127 -7.36 -6.34 18.44
CA GLU A 127 -6.02 -6.18 18.97
C GLU A 127 -4.96 -6.81 18.07
N ASP A 128 -5.24 -8.00 17.51
CA ASP A 128 -4.36 -8.63 16.51
C ASP A 128 -4.18 -7.72 15.29
N VAL A 129 -5.26 -7.09 14.84
CA VAL A 129 -5.22 -6.17 13.70
C VAL A 129 -4.43 -4.91 14.04
N GLU A 130 -4.62 -4.32 15.22
CA GLU A 130 -3.85 -3.16 15.68
C GLU A 130 -2.36 -3.47 15.70
N LYS A 131 -1.97 -4.61 16.25
CA LYS A 131 -0.58 -5.06 16.29
C LYS A 131 -0.01 -5.29 14.88
N SER A 132 -0.75 -5.98 14.02
CA SER A 132 -0.34 -6.21 12.63
C SER A 132 -0.12 -4.92 11.84
N ILE A 133 -0.97 -3.91 12.06
CA ILE A 133 -0.83 -2.57 11.44
C ILE A 133 0.46 -1.90 11.92
N GLU A 134 0.76 -1.96 13.21
CA GLU A 134 1.97 -1.35 13.77
C GLU A 134 3.23 -2.05 13.25
N GLU A 135 3.27 -3.37 13.27
CA GLU A 135 4.39 -4.16 12.73
C GLU A 135 4.62 -3.84 11.25
N ARG A 136 3.55 -3.73 10.48
CA ARG A 136 3.61 -3.34 9.07
C ARG A 136 4.15 -1.93 8.88
N TYR A 137 3.71 -0.98 9.70
CA TYR A 137 4.20 0.40 9.65
C TYR A 137 5.70 0.47 9.95
N LEU A 138 6.15 -0.24 10.98
CA LEU A 138 7.57 -0.30 11.36
C LEU A 138 8.42 -0.98 10.28
N SER A 139 7.94 -2.06 9.69
CA SER A 139 8.62 -2.75 8.59
C SER A 139 8.74 -1.85 7.35
N ASP A 140 7.67 -1.13 6.99
CA ASP A 140 7.72 -0.18 5.87
C ASP A 140 8.73 0.95 6.15
N LYS A 141 8.67 1.55 7.35
CA LYS A 141 9.58 2.62 7.74
C LYS A 141 11.03 2.17 7.63
N LYS A 142 11.36 1.01 8.21
CA LYS A 142 12.71 0.44 8.16
C LYS A 142 13.21 0.25 6.72
N ARG A 143 12.36 -0.34 5.84
CA ARG A 143 12.72 -0.58 4.43
C ARG A 143 12.91 0.71 3.67
N TYR A 144 12.03 1.70 3.86
CA TYR A 144 12.09 2.96 3.12
C TYR A 144 13.27 3.83 3.59
N GLU A 145 13.58 3.86 4.89
CA GLU A 145 14.81 4.48 5.38
C GLU A 145 16.06 3.81 4.80
N GLN A 146 16.10 2.47 4.83
CA GLN A 146 17.26 1.69 4.40
C GLN A 146 17.50 1.78 2.88
N TYR A 147 16.45 1.72 2.07
CA TYR A 147 16.59 1.61 0.61
C TYR A 147 16.44 2.92 -0.13
N PHE A 148 15.74 3.89 0.42
CA PHE A 148 15.42 5.14 -0.26
C PHE A 148 15.78 6.39 0.54
N ASN A 149 16.18 6.26 1.79
CA ASN A 149 16.45 7.36 2.70
C ASN A 149 15.24 8.32 2.89
N ILE A 150 14.02 7.75 3.05
CA ILE A 150 12.74 8.46 3.21
C ILE A 150 11.94 7.90 4.37
#